data_cbb8e85c0dc98a5a1ba8fa3df380f755
#
_entry.id   cbb8e85c0dc98a5a1ba8fa3df380f755
#
_cell.length_a   1.000
_cell.length_b   1.000
_cell.length_c   1.000
_cell.angle_alpha   90.00
_cell.angle_beta   90.00
_cell.angle_gamma   90.00
#
_symmetry.space_group_name_H-M   'P 1'
#
loop_
_entity.id
_entity.type
_entity.pdbx_description
1 polymer ?
#
loop_
_entity_poly.entity_id
_entity_poly.type
_entity_poly.pdbx_seq_one_letter_code
_entity_poly.pdbx_strand_id
1 'polypeptide(L)'
;MLGAFFLILVLFLISQGLFSSLAKKHAFFSRKLMNQLFWYHIVFLGIYYSYTIFNRSDSKAYFDRPQRQGWNWFDFFGTSTTFIDFLSYPFINFLGFNYEMMMVLFAWMGYLGFVYAYLFFRENIPVKITVFKNFDLLTLILFFPNMHFWTASLGKGAPIFLGLMMFA
;
A
#
# COMPACT_ATOMS: atom_id res chain seq x y z
N MET A 1 12.00 1.81 14.68
CA MET A 1 12.43 2.49 13.42
C MET A 1 13.36 1.64 12.56
N LEU A 2 14.49 1.04 13.06
CA LEU A 2 15.38 0.18 12.23
C LEU A 2 14.62 -0.94 11.50
N GLY A 3 13.70 -1.65 12.19
CA GLY A 3 12.89 -2.71 11.57
C GLY A 3 12.02 -2.22 10.40
N ALA A 4 11.48 -1.01 10.48
CA ALA A 4 10.69 -0.43 9.40
C ALA A 4 11.55 -0.12 8.15
N PHE A 5 12.75 0.43 8.33
CA PHE A 5 13.69 0.64 7.22
C PHE A 5 14.11 -0.68 6.56
N PHE A 6 14.43 -1.68 7.36
CA PHE A 6 14.75 -3.01 6.84
C PHE A 6 13.56 -3.60 6.07
N LEU A 7 12.35 -3.47 6.59
CA LEU A 7 11.14 -3.96 5.93
C LEU A 7 10.88 -3.24 4.59
N ILE A 8 11.12 -1.92 4.50
CA ILE A 8 11.02 -1.18 3.23
C ILE A 8 11.96 -1.80 2.19
N LEU A 9 13.21 -2.11 2.55
CA LEU A 9 14.18 -2.72 1.63
C LEU A 9 13.73 -4.12 1.19
N VAL A 10 13.27 -4.96 2.12
CA VAL A 10 12.76 -6.31 1.81
C VAL A 10 11.56 -6.23 0.86
N LEU A 11 10.57 -5.38 1.14
CA LEU A 11 9.39 -5.21 0.32
C LEU A 11 9.72 -4.59 -1.06
N PHE A 12 10.71 -3.71 -1.12
CA PHE A 12 11.24 -3.22 -2.39
C PHE A 12 11.83 -4.36 -3.23
N LEU A 13 12.65 -5.23 -2.64
CA LEU A 13 13.24 -6.38 -3.33
C LEU A 13 12.16 -7.37 -3.81
N ILE A 14 11.16 -7.66 -2.98
CA ILE A 14 10.00 -8.47 -3.36
C ILE A 14 9.29 -7.84 -4.56
N SER A 15 9.10 -6.52 -4.56
CA SER A 15 8.51 -5.79 -5.69
C SER A 15 9.32 -5.92 -6.97
N GLN A 16 10.69 -5.92 -6.90
CA GLN A 16 11.53 -6.14 -8.09
C GLN A 16 11.33 -7.54 -8.68
N GLY A 17 11.15 -8.57 -7.84
CA GLY A 17 10.78 -9.92 -8.29
C GLY A 17 9.44 -9.94 -9.03
N LEU A 18 8.42 -9.31 -8.45
CA LEU A 18 7.11 -9.14 -9.08
C LEU A 18 7.22 -8.41 -10.43
N PHE A 19 7.97 -7.31 -10.50
CA PHE A 19 8.16 -6.54 -11.74
C PHE A 19 8.87 -7.33 -12.82
N SER A 20 9.79 -8.22 -12.43
CA SER A 20 10.46 -9.10 -13.37
C SER A 20 9.51 -10.07 -14.03
N SER A 21 8.53 -10.58 -13.28
CA SER A 21 7.47 -11.44 -13.80
C SER A 21 6.49 -10.65 -14.69
N LEU A 22 6.01 -9.49 -14.21
CA LEU A 22 5.05 -8.66 -14.93
C LEU A 22 5.61 -8.12 -16.25
N ALA A 23 6.88 -7.70 -16.27
CA ALA A 23 7.53 -7.21 -17.49
C ALA A 23 7.72 -8.30 -18.56
N LYS A 24 7.74 -9.60 -18.18
CA LYS A 24 7.73 -10.71 -19.13
C LYS A 24 6.35 -10.95 -19.75
N LYS A 25 5.28 -10.70 -18.96
CA LYS A 25 3.89 -10.93 -19.39
C LYS A 25 3.32 -9.76 -20.20
N HIS A 26 3.69 -8.52 -19.86
CA HIS A 26 3.08 -7.30 -20.37
C HIS A 26 4.14 -6.39 -20.99
N ALA A 27 4.20 -6.30 -22.31
CA ALA A 27 5.18 -5.49 -23.05
C ALA A 27 5.14 -3.99 -22.71
N PHE A 28 3.99 -3.49 -22.24
CA PHE A 28 3.81 -2.10 -21.82
C PHE A 28 4.30 -1.81 -20.40
N PHE A 29 4.68 -2.85 -19.62
CA PHE A 29 5.03 -2.69 -18.21
C PHE A 29 6.34 -1.91 -18.02
N SER A 30 6.26 -0.78 -17.31
CA SER A 30 7.40 0.10 -17.05
C SER A 30 7.93 -0.06 -15.62
N ARG A 31 9.04 -0.81 -15.46
CA ARG A 31 9.73 -0.93 -14.17
C ARG A 31 10.18 0.43 -13.63
N LYS A 32 10.64 1.34 -14.51
CA LYS A 32 11.07 2.69 -14.10
C LYS A 32 9.92 3.44 -13.44
N LEU A 33 8.74 3.43 -14.06
CA LEU A 33 7.54 4.09 -13.53
C LEU A 33 7.15 3.47 -12.17
N MET A 34 7.15 2.14 -12.05
CA MET A 34 6.81 1.46 -10.81
C MET A 34 7.81 1.77 -9.68
N ASN A 35 9.10 1.86 -9.97
CA ASN A 35 10.09 2.26 -8.98
C ASN A 35 9.91 3.72 -8.52
N GLN A 36 9.60 4.62 -9.44
CA GLN A 36 9.28 6.01 -9.10
C GLN A 36 8.04 6.08 -8.21
N LEU A 37 7.01 5.32 -8.56
CA LEU A 37 5.76 5.25 -7.81
C LEU A 37 5.97 4.66 -6.40
N PHE A 38 6.85 3.64 -6.26
CA PHE A 38 7.21 3.07 -4.97
C PHE A 38 7.79 4.13 -4.03
N TRP A 39 8.83 4.84 -4.48
CA TRP A 39 9.48 5.84 -3.64
C TRP A 39 8.57 7.04 -3.36
N TYR A 40 7.77 7.44 -4.33
CA TYR A 40 6.75 8.46 -4.13
C TYR A 40 5.75 8.05 -3.04
N HIS A 41 5.29 6.80 -3.06
CA HIS A 41 4.38 6.25 -2.06
C HIS A 41 5.04 6.19 -0.66
N ILE A 42 6.33 5.84 -0.57
CA ILE A 42 7.10 5.88 0.68
C ILE A 42 7.22 7.31 1.24
N VAL A 43 7.34 8.31 0.39
CA VAL A 43 7.27 9.71 0.85
C VAL A 43 5.92 9.99 1.52
N PHE A 44 4.82 9.55 0.93
CA PHE A 44 3.48 9.71 1.52
C PHE A 44 3.29 8.91 2.80
N LEU A 45 3.91 7.74 2.92
CA LEU A 45 3.99 7.03 4.21
C LEU A 45 4.64 7.92 5.29
N GLY A 46 5.75 8.58 4.99
CA GLY A 46 6.41 9.51 5.91
C GLY A 46 5.53 10.72 6.26
N ILE A 47 4.84 11.29 5.27
CA ILE A 47 3.90 12.40 5.47
C ILE A 47 2.74 11.96 6.37
N TYR A 48 2.12 10.80 6.09
CA TYR A 48 1.02 10.30 6.91
C TYR A 48 1.48 9.93 8.32
N TYR A 49 2.64 9.30 8.47
CA TYR A 49 3.22 9.01 9.79
C TYR A 49 3.41 10.29 10.59
N SER A 50 3.97 11.34 9.99
CA SER A 50 4.11 12.66 10.61
C SER A 50 2.75 13.26 11.00
N TYR A 51 1.74 13.12 10.11
CA TYR A 51 0.38 13.54 10.42
C TYR A 51 -0.17 12.86 11.70
N THR A 52 0.08 11.55 11.90
CA THR A 52 -0.40 10.80 13.07
C THR A 52 0.25 11.21 14.39
N ILE A 53 1.38 11.91 14.34
CA ILE A 53 2.04 12.46 15.55
C ILE A 53 1.24 13.65 16.10
N PHE A 54 0.71 14.49 15.22
CA PHE A 54 0.02 15.74 15.59
C PHE A 54 -1.50 15.61 15.57
N ASN A 55 -2.05 14.59 14.93
CA ASN A 55 -3.48 14.43 14.74
C ASN A 55 -3.97 13.05 15.21
N ARG A 56 -5.23 12.98 15.63
CA ARG A 56 -5.88 11.71 15.91
C ARG A 56 -6.06 10.94 14.60
N SER A 57 -5.67 9.66 14.60
CA SER A 57 -5.81 8.77 13.46
C SER A 57 -6.25 7.38 13.92
N ASP A 58 -7.13 6.76 13.15
CA ASP A 58 -7.59 5.39 13.40
C ASP A 58 -6.46 4.36 13.31
N SER A 59 -5.34 4.70 12.63
CA SER A 59 -4.20 3.80 12.45
C SER A 59 -3.60 3.31 13.77
N LYS A 60 -3.55 4.18 14.79
CA LYS A 60 -3.12 3.80 16.14
C LYS A 60 -4.08 2.79 16.78
N ALA A 61 -5.39 3.01 16.62
CA ALA A 61 -6.39 2.09 17.14
C ALA A 61 -6.31 0.71 16.46
N TYR A 62 -6.02 0.63 15.15
CA TYR A 62 -5.80 -0.64 14.43
C TYR A 62 -4.52 -1.36 14.86
N PHE A 63 -3.55 -0.65 15.40
CA PHE A 63 -2.36 -1.25 15.99
C PHE A 63 -2.60 -1.73 17.43
N ASP A 64 -3.30 -0.93 18.24
CA ASP A 64 -3.48 -1.19 19.68
C ASP A 64 -4.52 -2.27 19.97
N ARG A 65 -5.62 -2.35 19.18
CA ARG A 65 -6.71 -3.29 19.45
C ARG A 65 -6.29 -4.76 19.39
N PRO A 66 -5.51 -5.23 18.38
CA PRO A 66 -5.04 -6.61 18.33
C PRO A 66 -4.15 -7.04 19.51
N GLN A 67 -3.59 -6.09 20.27
CA GLN A 67 -2.73 -6.35 21.42
C GLN A 67 -3.49 -6.48 22.75
N ARG A 68 -4.82 -6.29 22.75
CA ARG A 68 -5.61 -6.38 23.97
C ARG A 68 -5.65 -7.79 24.52
N GLN A 69 -5.43 -7.93 25.83
CA GLN A 69 -5.50 -9.22 26.53
C GLN A 69 -6.91 -9.83 26.42
N GLY A 70 -6.95 -11.14 26.30
CA GLY A 70 -8.20 -11.90 26.26
C GLY A 70 -8.85 -12.01 24.88
N TRP A 71 -8.24 -11.44 23.83
CA TRP A 71 -8.73 -11.55 22.45
C TRP A 71 -7.83 -12.49 21.66
N ASN A 72 -8.46 -13.42 20.90
CA ASN A 72 -7.77 -14.28 19.95
C ASN A 72 -7.90 -13.74 18.53
N TRP A 73 -7.07 -14.23 17.62
CA TRP A 73 -7.07 -13.79 16.22
C TRP A 73 -8.46 -13.85 15.57
N PHE A 74 -9.17 -14.97 15.76
CA PHE A 74 -10.48 -15.17 15.12
C PHE A 74 -11.61 -14.33 15.73
N ASP A 75 -11.42 -13.76 16.91
CA ASP A 75 -12.38 -12.83 17.51
C ASP A 75 -12.50 -11.52 16.71
N PHE A 76 -11.46 -11.20 15.92
CA PHE A 76 -11.46 -10.07 14.99
C PHE A 76 -12.01 -10.40 13.60
N PHE A 77 -12.32 -11.67 13.30
CA PHE A 77 -12.87 -12.03 12.00
C PHE A 77 -14.28 -11.44 11.84
N GLY A 78 -14.40 -10.49 10.91
CA GLY A 78 -15.66 -9.79 10.69
C GLY A 78 -15.58 -8.80 9.55
N THR A 79 -16.59 -7.95 9.45
CA THR A 79 -16.67 -6.89 8.43
C THR A 79 -16.18 -5.55 8.99
N SER A 80 -15.95 -4.59 8.09
CA SER A 80 -15.60 -3.21 8.47
C SER A 80 -14.24 -3.06 9.16
N THR A 81 -14.18 -2.44 10.33
CA THR A 81 -12.93 -2.13 11.06
C THR A 81 -12.26 -3.36 11.64
N THR A 82 -13.04 -4.33 12.12
CA THR A 82 -12.52 -5.55 12.73
C THR A 82 -11.71 -6.38 11.74
N PHE A 83 -12.04 -6.33 10.44
CA PHE A 83 -11.24 -6.99 9.42
C PHE A 83 -9.80 -6.44 9.32
N ILE A 84 -9.58 -5.16 9.59
CA ILE A 84 -8.23 -4.58 9.63
C ILE A 84 -7.46 -5.11 10.85
N ASP A 85 -8.15 -5.24 11.99
CA ASP A 85 -7.57 -5.82 13.20
C ASP A 85 -7.22 -7.30 12.97
N PHE A 86 -8.09 -8.06 12.28
CA PHE A 86 -7.84 -9.44 11.87
C PHE A 86 -6.60 -9.57 10.97
N LEU A 87 -6.46 -8.71 9.96
CA LEU A 87 -5.28 -8.68 9.07
C LEU A 87 -4.01 -8.29 9.82
N SER A 88 -4.10 -7.41 10.80
CA SER A 88 -2.95 -6.89 11.55
C SER A 88 -2.47 -7.86 12.62
N TYR A 89 -3.38 -8.65 13.20
CA TYR A 89 -3.12 -9.52 14.35
C TYR A 89 -1.88 -10.43 14.19
N PRO A 90 -1.73 -11.23 13.09
CA PRO A 90 -0.61 -12.15 12.97
C PRO A 90 0.74 -11.45 12.91
N PHE A 91 0.81 -10.29 12.27
CA PHE A 91 2.04 -9.53 12.16
C PHE A 91 2.45 -8.93 13.52
N ILE A 92 1.49 -8.43 14.27
CA ILE A 92 1.72 -7.80 15.58
C ILE A 92 2.05 -8.88 16.62
N ASN A 93 1.21 -9.92 16.75
CA ASN A 93 1.29 -10.85 17.86
C ASN A 93 2.23 -12.04 17.62
N PHE A 94 2.41 -12.49 16.36
CA PHE A 94 3.30 -13.62 16.05
C PHE A 94 4.65 -13.18 15.53
N LEU A 95 4.70 -12.09 14.74
CA LEU A 95 5.95 -11.60 14.14
C LEU A 95 6.57 -10.43 14.91
N GLY A 96 5.89 -9.90 15.92
CA GLY A 96 6.39 -8.79 16.75
C GLY A 96 6.54 -7.47 16.00
N PHE A 97 5.72 -7.21 14.97
CA PHE A 97 5.77 -5.95 14.24
C PHE A 97 5.35 -4.80 15.14
N ASN A 98 6.16 -3.75 15.15
CA ASN A 98 5.82 -2.50 15.79
C ASN A 98 4.93 -1.62 14.87
N TYR A 99 4.47 -0.50 15.38
CA TYR A 99 3.57 0.41 14.67
C TYR A 99 4.13 0.86 13.32
N GLU A 100 5.41 1.25 13.28
CA GLU A 100 6.07 1.69 12.04
C GLU A 100 6.17 0.57 10.99
N MET A 101 6.44 -0.66 11.42
CA MET A 101 6.48 -1.81 10.51
C MET A 101 5.09 -2.11 9.95
N MET A 102 4.04 -2.01 10.77
CA MET A 102 2.66 -2.15 10.32
C MET A 102 2.27 -1.06 9.31
N MET A 103 2.68 0.18 9.56
CA MET A 103 2.49 1.29 8.62
C MET A 103 3.16 0.99 7.25
N VAL A 104 4.40 0.50 7.27
CA VAL A 104 5.14 0.11 6.05
C VAL A 104 4.45 -1.03 5.30
N LEU A 105 3.99 -2.07 6.01
CA LEU A 105 3.32 -3.22 5.40
C LEU A 105 2.03 -2.80 4.69
N PHE A 106 1.19 -2.00 5.34
CA PHE A 106 -0.06 -1.52 4.75
C PHE A 106 0.19 -0.52 3.61
N ALA A 107 1.19 0.36 3.74
CA ALA A 107 1.60 1.20 2.64
C ALA A 107 2.03 0.37 1.42
N TRP A 108 2.78 -0.72 1.62
CA TRP A 108 3.14 -1.62 0.52
C TRP A 108 1.92 -2.27 -0.13
N MET A 109 0.90 -2.67 0.64
CA MET A 109 -0.37 -3.15 0.07
C MET A 109 -1.04 -2.07 -0.78
N GLY A 110 -1.11 -0.82 -0.28
CA GLY A 110 -1.62 0.31 -1.05
C GLY A 110 -0.84 0.55 -2.34
N TYR A 111 0.50 0.47 -2.27
CA TYR A 111 1.35 0.55 -3.44
C TYR A 111 1.08 -0.55 -4.47
N LEU A 112 0.88 -1.81 -4.05
CA LEU A 112 0.49 -2.89 -4.96
C LEU A 112 -0.83 -2.58 -5.66
N GLY A 113 -1.77 -1.93 -4.99
CA GLY A 113 -3.00 -1.44 -5.62
C GLY A 113 -2.72 -0.53 -6.83
N PHE A 114 -1.74 0.37 -6.74
CA PHE A 114 -1.32 1.20 -7.89
C PHE A 114 -0.66 0.38 -9.01
N VAL A 115 0.10 -0.67 -8.68
CA VAL A 115 0.67 -1.58 -9.70
C VAL A 115 -0.44 -2.28 -10.48
N TYR A 116 -1.44 -2.83 -9.79
CA TYR A 116 -2.60 -3.47 -10.44
C TYR A 116 -3.49 -2.45 -11.18
N ALA A 117 -3.69 -1.24 -10.64
CA ALA A 117 -4.37 -0.17 -11.34
C ALA A 117 -3.68 0.18 -12.68
N TYR A 118 -2.34 0.27 -12.68
CA TYR A 118 -1.58 0.49 -13.91
C TYR A 118 -1.81 -0.63 -14.93
N LEU A 119 -1.78 -1.90 -14.51
CA LEU A 119 -2.04 -3.05 -15.39
C LEU A 119 -3.45 -2.97 -15.97
N PHE A 120 -4.45 -2.84 -15.10
CA PHE A 120 -5.86 -2.76 -15.51
C PHE A 120 -6.10 -1.65 -16.53
N PHE A 121 -5.64 -0.42 -16.26
CA PHE A 121 -5.87 0.69 -17.16
C PHE A 121 -5.11 0.54 -18.49
N ARG A 122 -3.89 -0.01 -18.49
CA ARG A 122 -3.12 -0.23 -19.71
C ARG A 122 -3.68 -1.35 -20.58
N GLU A 123 -4.29 -2.36 -19.99
CA GLU A 123 -4.94 -3.44 -20.73
C GLU A 123 -6.27 -3.01 -21.34
N ASN A 124 -7.07 -2.24 -20.59
CA ASN A 124 -8.42 -1.88 -21.01
C ASN A 124 -8.48 -0.54 -21.78
N ILE A 125 -7.51 0.35 -21.61
CA ILE A 125 -7.43 1.64 -22.30
C ILE A 125 -6.12 1.72 -23.08
N PRO A 126 -6.07 1.14 -24.30
CA PRO A 126 -4.84 1.11 -25.10
C PRO A 126 -4.44 2.48 -25.66
N VAL A 127 -5.36 3.45 -25.64
CA VAL A 127 -5.09 4.80 -26.15
C VAL A 127 -4.29 5.59 -25.13
N LYS A 128 -3.13 6.08 -25.56
CA LYS A 128 -2.30 6.98 -24.75
C LYS A 128 -2.84 8.41 -24.88
N ILE A 129 -3.48 8.89 -23.84
CA ILE A 129 -3.97 10.28 -23.76
C ILE A 129 -2.88 11.15 -23.16
N THR A 130 -2.34 12.06 -23.97
CA THR A 130 -1.32 13.01 -23.50
C THR A 130 -1.97 14.32 -23.06
N VAL A 131 -1.61 14.76 -21.86
CA VAL A 131 -2.04 16.03 -21.27
C VAL A 131 -0.77 16.87 -21.01
N PHE A 132 -0.85 18.20 -21.09
CA PHE A 132 0.30 19.08 -20.83
C PHE A 132 1.59 18.68 -21.59
N LYS A 133 1.60 18.89 -22.89
CA LYS A 133 2.73 18.71 -23.79
C LYS A 133 3.31 17.28 -23.93
N ASN A 134 3.40 16.46 -22.89
CA ASN A 134 3.98 15.11 -23.00
C ASN A 134 3.63 14.18 -21.82
N PHE A 135 2.82 14.60 -20.85
CA PHE A 135 2.44 13.75 -19.73
C PHE A 135 1.26 12.84 -20.11
N ASP A 136 1.44 11.55 -19.89
CA ASP A 136 0.38 10.58 -20.02
C ASP A 136 -0.63 10.76 -18.87
N LEU A 137 -1.92 10.86 -19.20
CA LEU A 137 -3.01 11.05 -18.23
C LEU A 137 -3.00 9.96 -17.15
N LEU A 138 -2.79 8.70 -17.53
CA LEU A 138 -2.70 7.62 -16.56
C LEU A 138 -1.58 7.85 -15.56
N THR A 139 -0.41 8.30 -16.03
CA THR A 139 0.71 8.62 -15.13
C THR A 139 0.33 9.71 -14.14
N LEU A 140 -0.40 10.76 -14.56
CA LEU A 140 -0.87 11.81 -13.67
C LEU A 140 -1.86 11.27 -12.62
N ILE A 141 -2.77 10.40 -13.02
CA ILE A 141 -3.73 9.76 -12.10
C ILE A 141 -3.00 8.88 -11.08
N LEU A 142 -2.01 8.09 -11.53
CA LEU A 142 -1.22 7.23 -10.64
C LEU A 142 -0.41 8.03 -9.61
N PHE A 143 0.02 9.25 -9.91
CA PHE A 143 0.73 10.12 -8.98
C PHE A 143 -0.19 11.12 -8.24
N PHE A 144 -1.51 10.90 -8.24
CA PHE A 144 -2.43 11.80 -7.57
C PHE A 144 -2.23 11.76 -6.04
N PRO A 145 -1.81 12.86 -5.40
CA PRO A 145 -1.33 12.86 -4.01
C PRO A 145 -2.34 12.35 -2.99
N ASN A 146 -3.61 12.68 -3.17
CA ASN A 146 -4.67 12.30 -2.23
C ASN A 146 -4.84 10.79 -2.11
N MET A 147 -4.73 10.06 -3.23
CA MET A 147 -4.83 8.59 -3.20
C MET A 147 -3.65 7.98 -2.43
N HIS A 148 -2.43 8.50 -2.66
CA HIS A 148 -1.26 8.04 -1.93
C HIS A 148 -1.36 8.30 -0.43
N PHE A 149 -1.84 9.47 -0.03
CA PHE A 149 -1.99 9.81 1.37
C PHE A 149 -2.89 8.80 2.13
N TRP A 150 -4.05 8.45 1.55
CA TRP A 150 -5.00 7.56 2.22
C TRP A 150 -4.67 6.07 2.10
N THR A 151 -3.82 5.68 1.16
CA THR A 151 -3.40 4.28 0.96
C THR A 151 -2.00 3.97 1.51
N ALA A 152 -1.25 4.98 1.98
CA ALA A 152 0.07 4.82 2.57
C ALA A 152 0.03 4.68 4.10
N SER A 153 -1.00 4.05 4.65
CA SER A 153 -1.20 3.99 6.10
C SER A 153 -1.82 2.70 6.57
N LEU A 154 -1.59 2.35 7.84
CA LEU A 154 -2.32 1.28 8.53
C LEU A 154 -3.79 1.68 8.64
N GLY A 155 -4.62 1.13 7.78
CA GLY A 155 -6.04 1.44 7.70
C GLY A 155 -6.76 0.72 6.58
N LYS A 156 -8.03 1.05 6.38
CA LYS A 156 -8.91 0.41 5.39
C LYS A 156 -8.52 0.73 3.94
N GLY A 157 -7.96 1.93 3.70
CA GLY A 157 -7.68 2.42 2.35
C GLY A 157 -6.78 1.49 1.55
N ALA A 158 -5.69 1.04 2.15
CA ALA A 158 -4.70 0.19 1.49
C ALA A 158 -5.28 -1.18 1.03
N PRO A 159 -5.85 -2.03 1.90
CA PRO A 159 -6.37 -3.33 1.48
C PRO A 159 -7.61 -3.21 0.59
N ILE A 160 -8.48 -2.22 0.78
CA ILE A 160 -9.63 -1.99 -0.09
C ILE A 160 -9.16 -1.62 -1.50
N PHE A 161 -8.22 -0.68 -1.63
CA PHE A 161 -7.69 -0.27 -2.93
C PHE A 161 -6.99 -1.44 -3.64
N LEU A 162 -6.15 -2.20 -2.93
CA LEU A 162 -5.53 -3.39 -3.47
C LEU A 162 -6.58 -4.40 -3.95
N GLY A 163 -7.55 -4.73 -3.10
CA GLY A 163 -8.61 -5.67 -3.43
C GLY A 163 -9.39 -5.26 -4.66
N LEU A 164 -9.85 -3.99 -4.74
CA LEU A 164 -10.56 -3.47 -5.90
C LEU A 164 -9.74 -3.61 -7.19
N MET A 165 -8.47 -3.27 -7.16
CA MET A 165 -7.61 -3.31 -8.36
C MET A 165 -7.19 -4.73 -8.75
N MET A 166 -7.21 -5.70 -7.83
CA MET A 166 -6.96 -7.12 -8.15
C MET A 166 -8.17 -7.80 -8.77
N PHE A 167 -9.38 -7.30 -8.49
CA PHE A 167 -10.63 -7.85 -9.05
C PHE A 167 -11.11 -7.11 -10.32
N ALA A 168 -10.51 -5.98 -10.66
CA ALA A 168 -10.81 -5.23 -11.86
C ALA A 168 -10.16 -5.87 -13.10
#